data_1a461bd9cf22aabec9eaadc9d97cf572
#
_entry.id   1a461bd9cf22aabec9eaadc9d97cf572
#
_cell.length_a   1.000
_cell.length_b   1.000
_cell.length_c   1.000
_cell.angle_alpha   90.00
_cell.angle_beta   90.00
_cell.angle_gamma   90.00
#
_symmetry.space_group_name_H-M   'P 1'
#
loop_
_entity.id
_entity.type
_entity.pdbx_description
1 polymer ?
#
loop_
_entity_poly.entity_id
_entity_poly.type
_entity_poly.pdbx_seq_one_letter_code
_entity_poly.pdbx_strand_id
1 'polypeptide(L)'
;MRKVQIYDTTLRDGSQGESISFSLEDKLHIVRKLDELGVDYIEGGWPGSNNKDLELFQQTQRVTLQHARMAAFGSTRHPRYQADSDPNLNALVEANTPVVTIFGKSWDLHVKTALGITLDENLDLIRESVAFLKSRGKEVIYDAEHYFDGFKADLDYALATLKAAEEAGAHTIVLCDTNGGTLTSDIQERFVRASRHVSTPLGIHTHNDSEMGVANAIVAVQAGAMQVQGTINGYGERCGNANLCSVIANIELKLGMSSIGKENLRQLTEVSHYISELANLLPRTDQAYVGKSAFAHKGGIHVSAVMKETAAYEHIDPALVGNARRVLVSELSGRSNILYKAAERGLKIDKSSAAAKIVVDKLKEMEHYGYQFEGAEASFEVLFDRLVHETKDLFELDGFRVITEKKGAGEPYSEAVIKLRVDGAEEHTAAEGSGPVSALDRALRKSLTTFFPCIRNVRLTDYKVRVLNSEGGTNAKVRVLIESSDGQESWGTVGVSENLIEASWQALVDSITYKLKKEHGPRKKGSPADKATASEPRPGRKEAVGSQHS
;
A
#
# COMPACT_ATOMS: atom_id res chain seq x y z
N MET A 1 18.83 11.48 -23.59
CA MET A 1 18.46 11.50 -22.17
C MET A 1 19.26 10.37 -21.52
N ARG A 2 19.92 10.60 -20.38
CA ARG A 2 20.70 9.55 -19.70
C ARG A 2 19.74 8.53 -19.11
N LYS A 3 19.94 7.23 -19.37
CA LYS A 3 19.17 6.14 -18.76
C LYS A 3 19.85 5.69 -17.46
N VAL A 4 19.06 5.50 -16.41
CA VAL A 4 19.46 4.89 -15.14
C VAL A 4 18.73 3.56 -15.04
N GLN A 5 19.49 2.47 -14.87
CA GLN A 5 18.95 1.12 -14.75
C GLN A 5 18.32 0.93 -13.37
N ILE A 6 17.15 0.33 -13.33
CA ILE A 6 16.47 -0.07 -12.10
C ILE A 6 16.70 -1.56 -11.86
N TYR A 7 17.30 -1.85 -10.72
CA TYR A 7 17.53 -3.20 -10.24
C TYR A 7 16.65 -3.45 -9.02
N ASP A 8 15.63 -4.28 -9.19
CA ASP A 8 14.69 -4.62 -8.13
C ASP A 8 15.17 -5.84 -7.34
N THR A 9 15.30 -5.68 -6.02
CA THR A 9 15.66 -6.76 -5.09
C THR A 9 14.52 -7.09 -4.10
N THR A 10 13.27 -6.78 -4.45
CA THR A 10 12.09 -7.06 -3.60
C THR A 10 11.97 -8.54 -3.24
N LEU A 11 12.29 -9.45 -4.18
CA LEU A 11 12.15 -10.89 -3.98
C LEU A 11 13.29 -11.52 -3.17
N ARG A 12 14.45 -10.85 -3.04
CA ARG A 12 15.57 -11.32 -2.23
C ARG A 12 15.72 -10.49 -0.97
N ASP A 13 16.22 -9.24 -1.07
CA ASP A 13 16.45 -8.36 0.08
C ASP A 13 15.12 -7.92 0.72
N GLY A 14 14.15 -7.57 -0.13
CA GLY A 14 12.80 -7.22 0.33
C GLY A 14 12.14 -8.31 1.15
N SER A 15 12.35 -9.58 0.80
CA SER A 15 11.81 -10.73 1.54
C SER A 15 12.49 -10.99 2.89
N GLN A 16 13.58 -10.30 3.20
CA GLN A 16 14.23 -10.31 4.52
C GLN A 16 13.55 -9.36 5.52
N GLY A 17 12.58 -8.57 5.06
CA GLY A 17 11.77 -7.73 5.93
C GLY A 17 10.94 -8.53 6.93
N GLU A 18 10.82 -8.02 8.14
CA GLU A 18 10.00 -8.67 9.18
C GLU A 18 8.55 -8.85 8.68
N SER A 19 7.97 -10.02 8.92
CA SER A 19 6.61 -10.40 8.50
C SER A 19 6.38 -10.52 6.98
N ILE A 20 7.42 -10.47 6.16
CA ILE A 20 7.32 -10.67 4.71
C ILE A 20 7.73 -12.10 4.34
N SER A 21 6.83 -12.83 3.69
CA SER A 21 7.10 -14.16 3.18
C SER A 21 6.31 -14.38 1.90
N PHE A 22 7.03 -14.50 0.79
CA PHE A 22 6.42 -14.81 -0.50
C PHE A 22 6.44 -16.32 -0.77
N SER A 23 5.32 -16.86 -1.24
CA SER A 23 5.28 -18.20 -1.85
C SER A 23 5.99 -18.18 -3.21
N LEU A 24 6.23 -19.33 -3.80
CA LEU A 24 6.76 -19.41 -5.16
C LEU A 24 5.83 -18.74 -6.18
N GLU A 25 4.53 -18.93 -6.03
CA GLU A 25 3.51 -18.33 -6.89
C GLU A 25 3.51 -16.81 -6.77
N ASP A 26 3.56 -16.27 -5.54
CA ASP A 26 3.69 -14.83 -5.30
C ASP A 26 4.93 -14.25 -5.98
N LYS A 27 6.10 -14.92 -5.85
CA LYS A 27 7.33 -14.51 -6.50
C LYS A 27 7.17 -14.46 -8.03
N LEU A 28 6.51 -15.44 -8.64
CA LEU A 28 6.26 -15.46 -10.09
C LEU A 28 5.29 -14.34 -10.53
N HIS A 29 4.30 -14.02 -9.72
CA HIS A 29 3.41 -12.89 -9.96
C HIS A 29 4.16 -11.56 -9.87
N ILE A 30 5.01 -11.39 -8.86
CA ILE A 30 5.84 -10.20 -8.69
C ILE A 30 6.82 -10.04 -9.87
N VAL A 31 7.48 -11.12 -10.32
CA VAL A 31 8.37 -11.09 -11.49
C VAL A 31 7.65 -10.53 -12.72
N ARG A 32 6.44 -11.02 -13.03
CA ARG A 32 5.66 -10.52 -14.18
C ARG A 32 5.29 -9.05 -14.01
N LYS A 33 4.86 -8.66 -12.81
CA LYS A 33 4.43 -7.29 -12.51
C LYS A 33 5.59 -6.29 -12.59
N LEU A 34 6.79 -6.69 -12.18
CA LEU A 34 8.00 -5.89 -12.28
C LEU A 34 8.49 -5.77 -13.74
N ASP A 35 8.37 -6.85 -14.52
CA ASP A 35 8.67 -6.81 -15.95
C ASP A 35 7.72 -5.88 -16.71
N GLU A 36 6.41 -5.95 -16.43
CA GLU A 36 5.39 -5.03 -16.96
C GLU A 36 5.69 -3.57 -16.58
N LEU A 37 6.16 -3.32 -15.36
CA LEU A 37 6.60 -2.00 -14.91
C LEU A 37 7.82 -1.50 -15.68
N GLY A 38 8.62 -2.39 -16.27
CA GLY A 38 9.76 -2.04 -17.10
C GLY A 38 11.07 -1.87 -16.32
N VAL A 39 11.25 -2.55 -15.19
CA VAL A 39 12.55 -2.59 -14.50
C VAL A 39 13.58 -3.32 -15.36
N ASP A 40 14.87 -2.99 -15.20
CA ASP A 40 15.93 -3.60 -16.02
C ASP A 40 16.38 -4.95 -15.47
N TYR A 41 16.37 -5.14 -14.13
CA TYR A 41 16.79 -6.35 -13.45
C TYR A 41 15.85 -6.73 -12.32
N ILE A 42 15.64 -8.04 -12.14
CA ILE A 42 14.90 -8.63 -11.02
C ILE A 42 15.78 -9.65 -10.33
N GLU A 43 16.12 -9.39 -9.08
CA GLU A 43 16.90 -10.30 -8.24
C GLU A 43 15.97 -11.31 -7.58
N GLY A 44 15.99 -12.54 -8.08
CA GLY A 44 15.03 -13.58 -7.68
C GLY A 44 15.31 -14.21 -6.32
N GLY A 45 16.58 -14.24 -5.88
CA GLY A 45 16.98 -14.89 -4.63
C GLY A 45 18.38 -15.46 -4.68
N TRP A 46 18.72 -16.25 -3.65
CA TRP A 46 20.03 -16.90 -3.48
C TRP A 46 19.91 -18.42 -3.66
N PRO A 47 20.19 -18.98 -4.86
CA PRO A 47 19.98 -20.39 -5.17
C PRO A 47 20.80 -21.34 -4.30
N GLY A 48 21.97 -20.91 -3.84
CA GLY A 48 22.85 -21.70 -2.96
C GLY A 48 22.38 -21.79 -1.50
N SER A 49 21.43 -20.96 -1.07
CA SER A 49 20.95 -20.94 0.32
C SER A 49 19.52 -21.43 0.49
N ASN A 50 18.71 -21.45 -0.57
CA ASN A 50 17.27 -21.68 -0.47
C ASN A 50 16.74 -22.44 -1.72
N ASN A 51 16.14 -23.61 -1.49
CA ASN A 51 15.54 -24.43 -2.55
C ASN A 51 14.39 -23.74 -3.29
N LYS A 52 13.61 -22.90 -2.60
CA LYS A 52 12.53 -22.11 -3.19
C LYS A 52 13.06 -21.14 -4.25
N ASP A 53 14.22 -20.54 -4.00
CA ASP A 53 14.84 -19.62 -4.93
C ASP A 53 15.38 -20.35 -6.16
N LEU A 54 15.96 -21.56 -5.97
CA LEU A 54 16.34 -22.39 -7.09
C LEU A 54 15.13 -22.77 -7.97
N GLU A 55 14.02 -23.14 -7.35
CA GLU A 55 12.78 -23.46 -8.05
C GLU A 55 12.21 -22.24 -8.81
N LEU A 56 12.27 -21.05 -8.23
CA LEU A 56 11.91 -19.81 -8.92
C LEU A 56 12.69 -19.64 -10.23
N PHE A 57 14.02 -19.80 -10.19
CA PHE A 57 14.85 -19.67 -11.40
C PHE A 57 14.50 -20.71 -12.46
N GLN A 58 14.19 -21.95 -12.06
CA GLN A 58 13.70 -22.99 -13.00
C GLN A 58 12.37 -22.61 -13.66
N GLN A 59 11.44 -22.04 -12.90
CA GLN A 59 10.14 -21.63 -13.42
C GLN A 59 10.25 -20.38 -14.30
N THR A 60 11.10 -19.42 -13.95
CA THR A 60 11.28 -18.18 -14.73
C THR A 60 11.92 -18.43 -16.10
N GLN A 61 12.65 -19.54 -16.30
CA GLN A 61 13.11 -19.93 -17.63
C GLN A 61 11.99 -20.19 -18.63
N ARG A 62 10.76 -20.48 -18.14
CA ARG A 62 9.56 -20.70 -18.97
C ARG A 62 8.75 -19.44 -19.18
N VAL A 63 9.14 -18.33 -18.55
CA VAL A 63 8.47 -17.04 -18.66
C VAL A 63 9.25 -16.16 -19.61
N THR A 64 8.58 -15.65 -20.64
CA THR A 64 9.19 -14.65 -21.53
C THR A 64 9.04 -13.28 -20.89
N LEU A 65 10.14 -12.70 -20.43
CA LEU A 65 10.21 -11.33 -19.94
C LEU A 65 10.47 -10.39 -21.12
N GLN A 66 9.80 -9.23 -21.13
CA GLN A 66 9.90 -8.25 -22.22
C GLN A 66 10.98 -7.19 -21.97
N HIS A 67 11.23 -6.87 -20.71
CA HIS A 67 12.10 -5.77 -20.27
C HIS A 67 13.17 -6.24 -19.29
N ALA A 68 12.76 -6.96 -18.26
CA ALA A 68 13.63 -7.33 -17.17
C ALA A 68 14.51 -8.53 -17.47
N ARG A 69 15.69 -8.58 -16.87
CA ARG A 69 16.56 -9.73 -16.83
C ARG A 69 16.64 -10.28 -15.41
N MET A 70 16.46 -11.60 -15.27
CA MET A 70 16.60 -12.27 -13.97
C MET A 70 18.07 -12.30 -13.54
N ALA A 71 18.31 -11.95 -12.27
CA ALA A 71 19.61 -12.02 -11.61
C ALA A 71 19.56 -13.01 -10.44
N ALA A 72 20.53 -13.90 -10.38
CA ALA A 72 20.77 -14.75 -9.20
C ALA A 72 21.79 -14.06 -8.29
N PHE A 73 21.55 -14.09 -6.99
CA PHE A 73 22.37 -13.43 -5.97
C PHE A 73 23.21 -14.45 -5.19
N GLY A 74 24.41 -14.07 -4.81
CA GLY A 74 25.28 -14.86 -3.94
C GLY A 74 26.50 -14.06 -3.47
N SER A 75 27.45 -14.75 -2.81
CA SER A 75 28.71 -14.17 -2.36
C SER A 75 29.86 -14.49 -3.32
N THR A 76 31.01 -13.84 -3.14
CA THR A 76 32.29 -14.35 -3.63
C THR A 76 32.52 -15.77 -3.11
N ARG A 77 33.44 -16.52 -3.75
CA ARG A 77 33.80 -17.86 -3.29
C ARG A 77 34.23 -17.89 -1.82
N HIS A 78 34.01 -19.00 -1.17
CA HIS A 78 34.48 -19.20 0.19
C HIS A 78 36.00 -19.43 0.19
N PRO A 79 36.77 -18.91 1.18
CA PRO A 79 38.25 -19.05 1.21
C PRO A 79 38.79 -20.48 1.10
N ARG A 80 37.99 -21.49 1.50
CA ARG A 80 38.40 -22.92 1.50
C ARG A 80 38.29 -23.59 0.14
N TYR A 81 37.62 -22.99 -0.84
CA TYR A 81 37.40 -23.61 -2.16
C TYR A 81 38.07 -22.82 -3.27
N GLN A 82 38.40 -23.47 -4.36
CA GLN A 82 38.72 -22.81 -5.62
C GLN A 82 37.41 -22.37 -6.30
N ALA A 83 37.44 -21.39 -7.18
CA ALA A 83 36.26 -20.84 -7.80
C ALA A 83 35.42 -21.88 -8.58
N ASP A 84 36.06 -22.85 -9.23
CA ASP A 84 35.43 -23.92 -10.00
C ASP A 84 34.79 -25.02 -9.15
N SER A 85 35.23 -25.16 -7.89
CA SER A 85 34.73 -26.14 -6.93
C SER A 85 33.90 -25.53 -5.80
N ASP A 86 33.68 -24.20 -5.83
CA ASP A 86 32.89 -23.52 -4.82
C ASP A 86 31.40 -23.83 -5.01
N PRO A 87 30.71 -24.39 -3.99
CA PRO A 87 29.29 -24.75 -4.10
C PRO A 87 28.37 -23.56 -4.38
N ASN A 88 28.65 -22.38 -3.81
CA ASN A 88 27.84 -21.18 -4.02
C ASN A 88 27.98 -20.66 -5.46
N LEU A 89 29.21 -20.55 -5.98
CA LEU A 89 29.43 -20.12 -7.37
C LEU A 89 28.84 -21.12 -8.37
N ASN A 90 28.93 -22.42 -8.10
CA ASN A 90 28.30 -23.43 -8.95
C ASN A 90 26.77 -23.35 -8.93
N ALA A 91 26.17 -23.14 -7.77
CA ALA A 91 24.71 -22.92 -7.67
C ALA A 91 24.26 -21.66 -8.47
N LEU A 92 25.06 -20.60 -8.48
CA LEU A 92 24.81 -19.41 -9.30
C LEU A 92 24.86 -19.71 -10.81
N VAL A 93 25.77 -20.56 -11.23
CA VAL A 93 25.84 -21.02 -12.64
C VAL A 93 24.64 -21.90 -12.99
N GLU A 94 24.25 -22.83 -12.10
CA GLU A 94 23.16 -23.79 -12.27
C GLU A 94 21.78 -23.10 -12.27
N ALA A 95 21.62 -21.95 -11.58
CA ALA A 95 20.42 -21.13 -11.65
C ALA A 95 20.08 -20.68 -13.09
N ASN A 96 21.04 -20.75 -13.98
CA ASN A 96 20.91 -20.48 -15.42
C ASN A 96 20.28 -19.12 -15.75
N THR A 97 20.53 -18.10 -14.90
CA THR A 97 20.14 -16.71 -15.16
C THR A 97 21.15 -16.03 -16.08
N PRO A 98 20.76 -15.04 -16.90
CA PRO A 98 21.72 -14.27 -17.73
C PRO A 98 22.62 -13.38 -16.87
N VAL A 99 22.16 -12.96 -15.69
CA VAL A 99 22.85 -12.05 -14.78
C VAL A 99 23.11 -12.74 -13.45
N VAL A 100 24.27 -12.49 -12.88
CA VAL A 100 24.62 -12.92 -11.53
C VAL A 100 25.18 -11.72 -10.77
N THR A 101 24.61 -11.48 -9.59
CA THR A 101 25.11 -10.47 -8.66
C THR A 101 25.82 -11.17 -7.50
N ILE A 102 27.06 -10.81 -7.24
CA ILE A 102 27.83 -11.33 -6.10
C ILE A 102 28.28 -10.19 -5.20
N PHE A 103 28.09 -10.34 -3.90
CA PHE A 103 28.68 -9.42 -2.94
C PHE A 103 30.08 -9.90 -2.48
N GLY A 104 30.95 -8.95 -2.25
CA GLY A 104 32.25 -9.17 -1.62
C GLY A 104 32.54 -8.13 -0.55
N LYS A 105 33.34 -8.49 0.44
CA LYS A 105 33.64 -7.62 1.56
C LYS A 105 34.55 -6.45 1.15
N SER A 106 34.08 -5.22 1.35
CA SER A 106 34.83 -3.99 1.07
C SER A 106 35.24 -3.22 2.33
N TRP A 107 34.95 -3.77 3.51
CA TRP A 107 35.36 -3.27 4.80
C TRP A 107 36.37 -4.22 5.47
N ASP A 108 37.54 -3.72 5.79
CA ASP A 108 38.63 -4.49 6.40
C ASP A 108 38.24 -5.19 7.71
N LEU A 109 37.34 -4.57 8.49
CA LEU A 109 36.80 -5.18 9.70
C LEU A 109 36.12 -6.53 9.39
N HIS A 110 35.28 -6.59 8.34
CA HIS A 110 34.57 -7.81 7.97
C HIS A 110 35.52 -8.88 7.39
N VAL A 111 36.52 -8.47 6.66
CA VAL A 111 37.54 -9.40 6.16
C VAL A 111 38.26 -10.10 7.30
N LYS A 112 38.69 -9.31 8.30
CA LYS A 112 39.45 -9.83 9.45
C LYS A 112 38.55 -10.65 10.41
N THR A 113 37.31 -10.20 10.64
CA THR A 113 36.44 -10.78 11.69
C THR A 113 35.48 -11.84 11.17
N ALA A 114 34.89 -11.65 9.98
CA ALA A 114 33.90 -12.57 9.43
C ALA A 114 34.56 -13.64 8.52
N LEU A 115 35.54 -13.26 7.68
CA LEU A 115 36.23 -14.21 6.80
C LEU A 115 37.47 -14.82 7.47
N GLY A 116 38.13 -14.10 8.37
CA GLY A 116 39.35 -14.56 9.05
C GLY A 116 40.55 -14.72 8.13
N ILE A 117 40.65 -13.87 7.09
CA ILE A 117 41.71 -13.90 6.08
C ILE A 117 42.38 -12.54 5.97
N THR A 118 43.46 -12.50 5.20
CA THR A 118 44.18 -11.26 4.88
C THR A 118 43.40 -10.41 3.86
N LEU A 119 43.74 -9.13 3.77
CA LEU A 119 43.14 -8.21 2.80
C LEU A 119 43.45 -8.63 1.37
N ASP A 120 44.68 -9.07 1.09
CA ASP A 120 45.08 -9.53 -0.23
C ASP A 120 44.33 -10.81 -0.66
N GLU A 121 44.19 -11.77 0.26
CA GLU A 121 43.37 -12.96 0.00
C GLU A 121 41.92 -12.61 -0.37
N ASN A 122 41.31 -11.58 0.28
CA ASN A 122 39.97 -11.13 -0.08
C ASN A 122 39.93 -10.49 -1.48
N LEU A 123 40.98 -9.75 -1.88
CA LEU A 123 41.06 -9.21 -3.24
C LEU A 123 41.14 -10.34 -4.28
N ASP A 124 41.83 -11.44 -3.96
CA ASP A 124 41.89 -12.64 -4.83
C ASP A 124 40.51 -13.34 -4.87
N LEU A 125 39.80 -13.45 -3.73
CA LEU A 125 38.43 -13.99 -3.74
C LEU A 125 37.52 -13.20 -4.70
N ILE A 126 37.62 -11.87 -4.70
CA ILE A 126 36.83 -10.99 -5.59
C ILE A 126 37.21 -11.27 -7.05
N ARG A 127 38.52 -11.22 -7.40
CA ARG A 127 39.00 -11.42 -8.78
C ARG A 127 38.60 -12.77 -9.33
N GLU A 128 38.87 -13.85 -8.59
CA GLU A 128 38.62 -15.19 -9.04
C GLU A 128 37.13 -15.49 -9.21
N SER A 129 36.28 -14.98 -8.31
CA SER A 129 34.81 -15.17 -8.38
C SER A 129 34.22 -14.47 -9.59
N VAL A 130 34.55 -13.19 -9.81
CA VAL A 130 34.10 -12.43 -10.97
C VAL A 130 34.58 -13.08 -12.27
N ALA A 131 35.87 -13.41 -12.36
CA ALA A 131 36.45 -14.02 -13.55
C ALA A 131 35.81 -15.39 -13.87
N PHE A 132 35.58 -16.23 -12.84
CA PHE A 132 34.92 -17.53 -13.00
C PHE A 132 33.51 -17.37 -13.59
N LEU A 133 32.65 -16.56 -12.98
CA LEU A 133 31.28 -16.37 -13.45
C LEU A 133 31.24 -15.77 -14.86
N LYS A 134 32.14 -14.83 -15.15
CA LYS A 134 32.29 -14.28 -16.50
C LYS A 134 32.71 -15.34 -17.51
N SER A 135 33.63 -16.25 -17.16
CA SER A 135 34.04 -17.37 -18.01
C SER A 135 32.87 -18.32 -18.33
N ARG A 136 31.83 -18.35 -17.50
CA ARG A 136 30.58 -19.09 -17.70
C ARG A 136 29.56 -18.33 -18.53
N GLY A 137 29.93 -17.20 -19.13
CA GLY A 137 29.05 -16.37 -19.99
C GLY A 137 28.03 -15.52 -19.23
N LYS A 138 28.23 -15.33 -17.91
CA LYS A 138 27.32 -14.50 -17.12
C LYS A 138 27.70 -13.03 -17.21
N GLU A 139 26.70 -12.15 -17.21
CA GLU A 139 26.88 -10.76 -16.84
C GLU A 139 27.02 -10.68 -15.33
N VAL A 140 28.15 -10.16 -14.85
CA VAL A 140 28.47 -10.14 -13.43
C VAL A 140 28.33 -8.72 -12.88
N ILE A 141 27.46 -8.57 -11.89
CA ILE A 141 27.34 -7.37 -11.06
C ILE A 141 28.07 -7.66 -9.74
N TYR A 142 28.95 -6.75 -9.34
CA TYR A 142 29.67 -6.86 -8.09
C TYR A 142 29.17 -5.84 -7.08
N ASP A 143 28.57 -6.32 -5.99
CA ASP A 143 28.14 -5.50 -4.86
C ASP A 143 29.30 -5.37 -3.86
N ALA A 144 29.84 -4.16 -3.76
CA ALA A 144 30.88 -3.81 -2.80
C ALA A 144 30.23 -3.62 -1.40
N GLU A 145 30.01 -4.73 -0.69
CA GLU A 145 29.28 -4.75 0.57
C GLU A 145 30.01 -3.94 1.64
N HIS A 146 29.27 -3.08 2.37
CA HIS A 146 29.80 -2.11 3.35
C HIS A 146 30.87 -1.15 2.77
N TYR A 147 30.75 -0.80 1.50
CA TYR A 147 31.74 0.08 0.85
C TYR A 147 31.92 1.40 1.59
N PHE A 148 30.83 2.04 2.02
CA PHE A 148 30.89 3.34 2.68
C PHE A 148 31.51 3.28 4.09
N ASP A 149 31.33 2.17 4.80
CA ASP A 149 32.02 1.91 6.08
C ASP A 149 33.51 1.62 5.84
N GLY A 150 33.81 0.79 4.87
CA GLY A 150 35.19 0.48 4.46
C GLY A 150 35.94 1.72 4.00
N PHE A 151 35.31 2.56 3.17
CA PHE A 151 35.89 3.84 2.72
C PHE A 151 36.26 4.76 3.89
N LYS A 152 35.44 4.79 4.91
CA LYS A 152 35.70 5.59 6.13
C LYS A 152 36.85 5.01 6.97
N ALA A 153 36.96 3.67 7.00
CA ALA A 153 37.96 2.98 7.81
C ALA A 153 39.32 2.90 7.10
N ASP A 154 39.33 2.49 5.83
CA ASP A 154 40.52 2.33 4.99
C ASP A 154 40.14 2.62 3.53
N LEU A 155 40.40 3.85 3.11
CA LEU A 155 40.10 4.33 1.75
C LEU A 155 40.81 3.50 0.67
N ASP A 156 42.08 3.25 0.86
CA ASP A 156 42.89 2.61 -0.17
C ASP A 156 42.47 1.14 -0.37
N TYR A 157 42.12 0.47 0.71
CA TYR A 157 41.61 -0.89 0.65
C TYR A 157 40.18 -0.94 0.01
N ALA A 158 39.29 -0.06 0.42
CA ALA A 158 37.95 0.01 -0.17
C ALA A 158 38.02 0.24 -1.69
N LEU A 159 38.88 1.13 -2.15
CA LEU A 159 39.12 1.36 -3.59
C LEU A 159 39.80 0.14 -4.28
N ALA A 160 40.67 -0.57 -3.60
CA ALA A 160 41.33 -1.77 -4.15
C ALA A 160 40.29 -2.89 -4.41
N THR A 161 39.25 -3.02 -3.59
CA THR A 161 38.18 -4.01 -3.85
C THR A 161 37.40 -3.72 -5.13
N LEU A 162 37.14 -2.42 -5.42
CA LEU A 162 36.51 -2.04 -6.70
C LEU A 162 37.43 -2.34 -7.88
N LYS A 163 38.69 -2.06 -7.72
CA LYS A 163 39.69 -2.31 -8.76
C LYS A 163 39.84 -3.82 -9.07
N ALA A 164 39.83 -4.66 -8.04
CA ALA A 164 39.85 -6.11 -8.18
C ALA A 164 38.65 -6.63 -9.00
N ALA A 165 37.45 -6.11 -8.75
CA ALA A 165 36.23 -6.45 -9.50
C ALA A 165 36.32 -5.96 -10.96
N GLU A 166 36.80 -4.72 -11.18
CA GLU A 166 36.97 -4.14 -12.51
C GLU A 166 37.94 -4.96 -13.36
N GLU A 167 39.14 -5.28 -12.84
CA GLU A 167 40.19 -6.05 -13.53
C GLU A 167 39.70 -7.44 -13.89
N ALA A 168 38.87 -8.07 -13.06
CA ALA A 168 38.25 -9.36 -13.35
C ALA A 168 37.09 -9.25 -14.36
N GLY A 169 36.63 -8.03 -14.68
CA GLY A 169 35.68 -7.73 -15.73
C GLY A 169 34.23 -7.72 -15.25
N ALA A 170 33.94 -7.26 -14.05
CA ALA A 170 32.60 -6.96 -13.61
C ALA A 170 31.90 -6.00 -14.61
N HIS A 171 30.62 -6.22 -14.88
CA HIS A 171 29.83 -5.38 -15.78
C HIS A 171 29.40 -4.08 -15.11
N THR A 172 29.03 -4.17 -13.84
CA THR A 172 28.65 -3.05 -12.97
C THR A 172 29.23 -3.29 -11.58
N ILE A 173 29.71 -2.23 -10.93
CA ILE A 173 30.16 -2.28 -9.55
C ILE A 173 29.22 -1.41 -8.73
N VAL A 174 28.57 -1.99 -7.73
CA VAL A 174 27.55 -1.32 -6.90
C VAL A 174 28.14 -0.97 -5.55
N LEU A 175 28.09 0.30 -5.19
CA LEU A 175 28.53 0.78 -3.88
C LEU A 175 27.41 0.61 -2.87
N CYS A 176 27.64 -0.20 -1.81
CA CYS A 176 26.59 -0.54 -0.85
C CYS A 176 26.73 0.25 0.46
N ASP A 177 25.69 1.01 0.81
CA ASP A 177 25.48 1.55 2.17
C ASP A 177 24.70 0.52 3.00
N THR A 178 25.38 -0.59 3.32
CA THR A 178 24.76 -1.78 3.94
C THR A 178 24.25 -1.49 5.35
N ASN A 179 24.91 -0.63 6.10
CA ASN A 179 24.44 -0.17 7.41
C ASN A 179 23.36 0.92 7.34
N GLY A 180 23.13 1.54 6.17
CA GLY A 180 22.11 2.57 5.99
C GLY A 180 22.34 3.85 6.81
N GLY A 181 23.56 4.08 7.25
CA GLY A 181 23.92 5.17 8.15
C GLY A 181 24.76 6.29 7.52
N THR A 182 25.03 6.24 6.23
CA THR A 182 25.87 7.23 5.55
C THR A 182 25.07 8.50 5.24
N LEU A 183 25.62 9.67 5.60
CA LEU A 183 25.00 10.96 5.29
C LEU A 183 25.03 11.24 3.78
N THR A 184 24.04 11.94 3.27
CA THR A 184 23.91 12.25 1.84
C THR A 184 25.10 13.02 1.26
N SER A 185 25.71 13.92 2.05
CA SER A 185 26.95 14.62 1.69
C SER A 185 28.12 13.66 1.45
N ASP A 186 28.26 12.67 2.32
CA ASP A 186 29.31 11.67 2.25
C ASP A 186 29.13 10.71 1.06
N ILE A 187 27.88 10.33 0.76
CA ILE A 187 27.55 9.55 -0.43
C ILE A 187 28.08 10.25 -1.68
N GLN A 188 27.80 11.53 -1.86
CA GLN A 188 28.24 12.29 -3.03
C GLN A 188 29.76 12.30 -3.16
N GLU A 189 30.45 12.65 -2.09
CA GLU A 189 31.92 12.73 -2.07
C GLU A 189 32.55 11.38 -2.41
N ARG A 190 32.15 10.32 -1.69
CA ARG A 190 32.72 8.98 -1.79
C ARG A 190 32.39 8.34 -3.14
N PHE A 191 31.19 8.58 -3.67
CA PHE A 191 30.80 8.12 -4.99
C PHE A 191 31.65 8.77 -6.10
N VAL A 192 31.83 10.09 -6.05
CA VAL A 192 32.73 10.81 -7.00
C VAL A 192 34.17 10.32 -6.87
N ARG A 193 34.63 9.99 -5.66
CA ARG A 193 35.98 9.44 -5.47
C ARG A 193 36.12 8.06 -6.14
N ALA A 194 35.14 7.17 -5.95
CA ALA A 194 35.09 5.86 -6.60
C ALA A 194 35.06 5.97 -8.13
N SER A 195 34.22 6.85 -8.67
CA SER A 195 34.07 7.04 -10.12
C SER A 195 35.32 7.56 -10.84
N ARG A 196 36.26 8.13 -10.09
CA ARG A 196 37.58 8.53 -10.62
C ARG A 196 38.60 7.40 -10.54
N HIS A 197 38.33 6.36 -9.75
CA HIS A 197 39.25 5.26 -9.51
C HIS A 197 39.03 4.07 -10.46
N VAL A 198 37.76 3.83 -10.84
CA VAL A 198 37.35 2.77 -11.78
C VAL A 198 36.59 3.34 -12.95
N SER A 199 36.72 2.66 -14.12
CA SER A 199 36.02 3.00 -15.37
C SER A 199 34.73 2.19 -15.56
N THR A 200 34.60 1.07 -14.87
CA THR A 200 33.41 0.22 -14.86
C THR A 200 32.20 1.05 -14.38
N PRO A 201 31.03 0.95 -15.04
CA PRO A 201 29.82 1.63 -14.59
C PRO A 201 29.54 1.37 -13.11
N LEU A 202 29.23 2.45 -12.37
CA LEU A 202 28.90 2.35 -10.95
C LEU A 202 27.40 2.36 -10.72
N GLY A 203 26.95 1.54 -9.78
CA GLY A 203 25.62 1.52 -9.20
C GLY A 203 25.64 1.94 -7.72
N ILE A 204 24.44 2.01 -7.15
CA ILE A 204 24.24 2.32 -5.74
C ILE A 204 23.17 1.39 -5.13
N HIS A 205 23.45 0.88 -3.93
CA HIS A 205 22.51 0.16 -3.09
C HIS A 205 22.51 0.77 -1.70
N THR A 206 21.35 1.19 -1.20
CA THR A 206 21.26 1.88 0.08
C THR A 206 20.16 1.31 0.95
N HIS A 207 20.50 1.01 2.22
CA HIS A 207 19.52 0.76 3.26
C HIS A 207 18.98 2.07 3.86
N ASN A 208 17.87 1.99 4.59
CA ASN A 208 17.10 3.16 5.02
C ASN A 208 17.14 3.40 6.54
N ASP A 209 18.15 2.89 7.24
CA ASP A 209 18.24 2.92 8.70
C ASP A 209 18.29 4.35 9.30
N SER A 210 18.82 5.31 8.53
CA SER A 210 18.83 6.74 8.88
C SER A 210 17.77 7.55 8.11
N GLU A 211 16.78 6.89 7.47
CA GLU A 211 15.76 7.50 6.59
C GLU A 211 16.34 8.25 5.38
N MET A 212 17.57 7.96 4.98
CA MET A 212 18.24 8.61 3.85
C MET A 212 18.34 7.73 2.60
N GLY A 213 17.83 6.50 2.60
CA GLY A 213 18.02 5.55 1.52
C GLY A 213 17.65 6.10 0.14
N VAL A 214 16.48 6.72 -0.01
CA VAL A 214 16.06 7.36 -1.26
C VAL A 214 16.92 8.58 -1.61
N ALA A 215 17.19 9.44 -0.65
CA ALA A 215 18.03 10.63 -0.88
C ALA A 215 19.44 10.26 -1.31
N ASN A 216 20.03 9.27 -0.66
CA ASN A 216 21.35 8.72 -0.98
C ASN A 216 21.39 8.12 -2.40
N ALA A 217 20.38 7.35 -2.79
CA ALA A 217 20.26 6.81 -4.16
C ALA A 217 20.18 7.94 -5.20
N ILE A 218 19.38 8.97 -4.97
CA ILE A 218 19.23 10.11 -5.90
C ILE A 218 20.53 10.92 -6.03
N VAL A 219 21.21 11.20 -4.92
CA VAL A 219 22.50 11.92 -4.95
C VAL A 219 23.57 11.10 -5.67
N ALA A 220 23.61 9.78 -5.50
CA ALA A 220 24.51 8.93 -6.25
C ALA A 220 24.22 8.97 -7.77
N VAL A 221 22.92 9.00 -8.17
CA VAL A 221 22.53 9.18 -9.58
C VAL A 221 23.00 10.53 -10.13
N GLN A 222 22.85 11.60 -9.36
CA GLN A 222 23.38 12.93 -9.74
C GLN A 222 24.92 12.91 -9.85
N ALA A 223 25.60 12.17 -8.99
CA ALA A 223 27.05 11.99 -9.00
C ALA A 223 27.55 11.06 -10.10
N GLY A 224 26.67 10.35 -10.80
CA GLY A 224 27.04 9.52 -11.93
C GLY A 224 26.61 8.06 -11.88
N ALA A 225 25.90 7.59 -10.86
CA ALA A 225 25.42 6.21 -10.83
C ALA A 225 24.55 5.88 -12.05
N MET A 226 24.81 4.72 -12.64
CA MET A 226 24.10 4.20 -13.82
C MET A 226 23.06 3.15 -13.46
N GLN A 227 23.11 2.60 -12.26
CA GLN A 227 22.18 1.61 -11.74
C GLN A 227 21.79 1.98 -10.30
N VAL A 228 20.53 1.79 -9.95
CA VAL A 228 20.03 1.89 -8.57
C VAL A 228 19.40 0.56 -8.20
N GLN A 229 19.89 -0.04 -7.12
CA GLN A 229 19.26 -1.18 -6.47
C GLN A 229 18.34 -0.72 -5.35
N GLY A 230 17.23 -1.42 -5.16
CA GLY A 230 16.26 -1.14 -4.10
C GLY A 230 15.05 -2.07 -4.19
N THR A 231 14.03 -1.77 -3.41
CA THR A 231 12.82 -2.61 -3.36
C THR A 231 11.57 -1.78 -3.56
N ILE A 232 10.54 -2.37 -4.16
CA ILE A 232 9.21 -1.75 -4.14
C ILE A 232 8.78 -1.59 -2.67
N ASN A 233 8.23 -0.43 -2.34
CA ASN A 233 7.79 -0.02 -1.01
C ASN A 233 8.92 0.11 0.03
N GLY A 234 10.17 -0.04 -0.36
CA GLY A 234 11.30 0.04 0.55
C GLY A 234 11.41 -1.15 1.50
N TYR A 235 10.87 -2.30 1.14
CA TYR A 235 10.97 -3.52 1.95
C TYR A 235 12.42 -3.96 2.13
N GLY A 236 12.69 -4.68 3.22
CA GLY A 236 14.02 -5.21 3.52
C GLY A 236 14.31 -5.35 4.99
N GLU A 237 15.48 -5.82 5.29
CA GLU A 237 15.96 -6.02 6.67
C GLU A 237 16.00 -4.70 7.44
N ARG A 238 15.76 -4.74 8.74
CA ARG A 238 15.76 -3.59 9.67
C ARG A 238 14.75 -2.51 9.23
N CYS A 239 15.24 -1.34 8.73
CA CYS A 239 14.42 -0.22 8.26
C CYS A 239 14.16 -0.26 6.74
N GLY A 240 14.59 -1.34 6.07
CA GLY A 240 14.38 -1.57 4.65
C GLY A 240 15.44 -0.95 3.73
N ASN A 241 15.15 -0.99 2.44
CA ASN A 241 15.98 -0.51 1.36
C ASN A 241 15.53 0.86 0.83
N ALA A 242 16.27 1.43 -0.10
CA ALA A 242 15.78 2.53 -0.91
C ALA A 242 14.45 2.16 -1.58
N ASN A 243 13.41 2.95 -1.32
CA ASN A 243 12.08 2.72 -1.88
C ASN A 243 12.05 3.06 -3.38
N LEU A 244 11.99 2.05 -4.24
CA LEU A 244 11.99 2.23 -5.70
C LEU A 244 10.78 3.03 -6.19
N CYS A 245 9.63 3.01 -5.52
CA CYS A 245 8.51 3.88 -5.89
C CYS A 245 8.92 5.36 -5.86
N SER A 246 9.68 5.77 -4.85
CA SER A 246 10.17 7.13 -4.73
C SER A 246 11.38 7.39 -5.64
N VAL A 247 12.32 6.43 -5.73
CA VAL A 247 13.52 6.56 -6.57
C VAL A 247 13.14 6.76 -8.03
N ILE A 248 12.31 5.87 -8.59
CA ILE A 248 11.85 5.91 -9.98
C ILE A 248 11.15 7.23 -10.29
N ALA A 249 10.19 7.63 -9.44
CA ALA A 249 9.47 8.89 -9.62
C ALA A 249 10.40 10.11 -9.58
N ASN A 250 11.40 10.13 -8.70
CA ASN A 250 12.37 11.22 -8.64
C ASN A 250 13.28 11.25 -9.88
N ILE A 251 13.75 10.11 -10.36
CA ILE A 251 14.58 10.04 -11.57
C ILE A 251 13.81 10.60 -12.79
N GLU A 252 12.58 10.11 -13.02
CA GLU A 252 11.77 10.48 -14.19
C GLU A 252 11.25 11.92 -14.11
N LEU A 253 10.73 12.34 -12.95
CA LEU A 253 9.97 13.58 -12.81
C LEU A 253 10.78 14.75 -12.28
N LYS A 254 11.84 14.52 -11.48
CA LYS A 254 12.64 15.58 -10.89
C LYS A 254 14.02 15.74 -11.55
N LEU A 255 14.67 14.65 -11.89
CA LEU A 255 15.97 14.72 -12.59
C LEU A 255 15.82 14.80 -14.11
N GLY A 256 14.65 14.47 -14.66
CA GLY A 256 14.42 14.45 -16.10
C GLY A 256 15.27 13.40 -16.82
N MET A 257 15.71 12.37 -16.12
CA MET A 257 16.42 11.21 -16.65
C MET A 257 15.41 10.11 -16.97
N SER A 258 15.79 9.10 -17.75
CA SER A 258 14.94 7.95 -18.04
C SER A 258 15.29 6.77 -17.15
N SER A 259 14.29 6.06 -16.64
CA SER A 259 14.43 4.77 -15.99
C SER A 259 13.48 3.75 -16.62
N ILE A 260 12.26 3.64 -16.15
CA ILE A 260 11.23 2.74 -16.69
C ILE A 260 10.38 3.35 -17.81
N GLY A 261 10.47 4.66 -17.99
CA GLY A 261 9.71 5.43 -18.96
C GLY A 261 8.37 5.97 -18.42
N LYS A 262 7.94 7.10 -18.97
CA LYS A 262 6.78 7.87 -18.46
C LYS A 262 5.45 7.11 -18.54
N GLU A 263 5.28 6.25 -19.53
CA GLU A 263 4.02 5.48 -19.66
C GLU A 263 3.92 4.43 -18.57
N ASN A 264 5.01 3.74 -18.27
CA ASN A 264 5.06 2.72 -17.21
C ASN A 264 4.95 3.35 -15.81
N LEU A 265 5.43 4.60 -15.65
CA LEU A 265 5.34 5.31 -14.37
C LEU A 265 3.90 5.42 -13.85
N ARG A 266 2.90 5.45 -14.73
CA ARG A 266 1.48 5.46 -14.37
C ARG A 266 1.00 4.20 -13.65
N GLN A 267 1.76 3.12 -13.70
CA GLN A 267 1.43 1.86 -13.03
C GLN A 267 2.01 1.81 -11.59
N LEU A 268 2.81 2.82 -11.20
CA LEU A 268 3.61 2.75 -9.98
C LEU A 268 2.77 2.57 -8.71
N THR A 269 1.64 3.28 -8.59
CA THR A 269 0.72 3.12 -7.46
C THR A 269 0.09 1.73 -7.42
N GLU A 270 -0.35 1.21 -8.56
CA GLU A 270 -0.92 -0.14 -8.67
C GLU A 270 0.10 -1.21 -8.28
N VAL A 271 1.33 -1.12 -8.80
CA VAL A 271 2.43 -2.05 -8.48
C VAL A 271 2.75 -2.03 -6.99
N SER A 272 2.85 -0.84 -6.40
CA SER A 272 3.07 -0.67 -4.95
C SER A 272 2.02 -1.39 -4.12
N HIS A 273 0.75 -1.20 -4.44
CA HIS A 273 -0.37 -1.81 -3.72
C HIS A 273 -0.43 -3.32 -3.94
N TYR A 274 -0.25 -3.78 -5.18
CA TYR A 274 -0.24 -5.19 -5.55
C TYR A 274 0.83 -5.98 -4.77
N ILE A 275 2.05 -5.45 -4.71
CA ILE A 275 3.14 -6.10 -3.95
C ILE A 275 2.87 -6.05 -2.44
N SER A 276 2.24 -4.99 -1.92
CA SER A 276 1.81 -4.96 -0.51
C SER A 276 0.79 -6.06 -0.20
N GLU A 277 -0.17 -6.29 -1.10
CA GLU A 277 -1.18 -7.34 -0.95
C GLU A 277 -0.54 -8.73 -0.93
N LEU A 278 0.37 -9.02 -1.87
CA LEU A 278 1.11 -10.29 -1.90
C LEU A 278 2.02 -10.48 -0.68
N ALA A 279 2.55 -9.38 -0.13
CA ALA A 279 3.31 -9.40 1.12
C ALA A 279 2.42 -9.56 2.38
N ASN A 280 1.08 -9.59 2.21
CA ASN A 280 0.10 -9.56 3.29
C ASN A 280 0.28 -8.35 4.24
N LEU A 281 0.67 -7.20 3.67
CA LEU A 281 0.86 -5.95 4.39
C LEU A 281 -0.15 -4.91 3.89
N LEU A 282 -0.66 -4.10 4.83
CA LEU A 282 -1.47 -2.94 4.44
C LEU A 282 -0.57 -1.89 3.77
N PRO A 283 -0.96 -1.35 2.59
CA PRO A 283 -0.23 -0.26 1.97
C PRO A 283 -0.11 0.94 2.90
N ARG A 284 1.07 1.50 3.02
CA ARG A 284 1.30 2.71 3.82
C ARG A 284 0.58 3.90 3.19
N THR A 285 -0.36 4.49 3.91
CA THR A 285 -1.20 5.58 3.40
C THR A 285 -0.40 6.86 3.16
N ASP A 286 0.67 7.09 3.93
CA ASP A 286 1.54 8.28 3.90
C ASP A 286 2.77 8.12 2.98
N GLN A 287 2.89 7.00 2.28
CA GLN A 287 4.03 6.74 1.39
C GLN A 287 4.08 7.77 0.26
N ALA A 288 5.24 8.37 0.05
CA ALA A 288 5.44 9.34 -1.01
C ALA A 288 5.06 8.76 -2.39
N TYR A 289 4.42 9.56 -3.24
CA TYR A 289 3.93 9.27 -4.59
C TYR A 289 2.76 8.29 -4.66
N VAL A 290 2.81 7.15 -3.97
CA VAL A 290 1.88 6.01 -4.16
C VAL A 290 0.87 5.84 -3.03
N GLY A 291 1.11 6.42 -1.88
CA GLY A 291 0.21 6.32 -0.73
C GLY A 291 -1.11 7.07 -0.97
N LYS A 292 -2.19 6.56 -0.38
CA LYS A 292 -3.55 7.15 -0.46
C LYS A 292 -3.59 8.60 0.02
N SER A 293 -2.68 9.01 0.92
CA SER A 293 -2.59 10.36 1.48
C SER A 293 -1.56 11.25 0.78
N ALA A 294 -0.78 10.74 -0.18
CA ALA A 294 0.30 11.49 -0.83
C ALA A 294 -0.19 12.78 -1.51
N PHE A 295 -1.44 12.78 -2.01
CA PHE A 295 -2.09 13.92 -2.66
C PHE A 295 -3.43 14.25 -2.00
N ALA A 296 -3.51 14.10 -0.67
CA ALA A 296 -4.70 14.40 0.10
C ALA A 296 -4.61 15.79 0.73
N HIS A 297 -5.61 16.62 0.50
CA HIS A 297 -5.69 18.00 1.01
C HIS A 297 -6.83 18.12 2.02
N LYS A 298 -6.50 18.56 3.25
CA LYS A 298 -7.44 18.69 4.36
C LYS A 298 -7.79 20.17 4.64
N GLY A 299 -6.80 21.05 4.65
CA GLY A 299 -6.98 22.46 4.97
C GLY A 299 -7.74 23.25 3.90
N GLY A 300 -8.77 24.01 4.27
CA GLY A 300 -9.60 24.76 3.34
C GLY A 300 -8.85 25.77 2.47
N ILE A 301 -7.76 26.37 2.98
CA ILE A 301 -6.89 27.29 2.22
C ILE A 301 -6.14 26.50 1.13
N HIS A 302 -5.57 25.32 1.47
CA HIS A 302 -4.88 24.46 0.52
C HIS A 302 -5.81 24.00 -0.60
N VAL A 303 -7.00 23.51 -0.27
CA VAL A 303 -8.03 23.10 -1.24
C VAL A 303 -8.41 24.25 -2.15
N SER A 304 -8.63 25.45 -1.59
CA SER A 304 -8.96 26.63 -2.39
C SER A 304 -7.85 27.03 -3.37
N ALA A 305 -6.59 26.85 -2.98
CA ALA A 305 -5.46 27.15 -3.84
C ALA A 305 -5.29 26.08 -4.95
N VAL A 306 -5.34 24.80 -4.60
CA VAL A 306 -5.24 23.67 -5.54
C VAL A 306 -6.35 23.74 -6.61
N MET A 307 -7.56 24.14 -6.24
CA MET A 307 -8.66 24.33 -7.20
C MET A 307 -8.41 25.45 -8.23
N LYS A 308 -7.52 26.39 -7.92
CA LYS A 308 -7.16 27.49 -8.84
C LYS A 308 -5.92 27.14 -9.65
N GLU A 309 -4.92 26.61 -8.96
CA GLU A 309 -3.62 26.25 -9.52
C GLU A 309 -3.05 25.06 -8.74
N THR A 310 -2.96 23.91 -9.38
CA THR A 310 -2.53 22.67 -8.73
C THR A 310 -1.08 22.73 -8.25
N ALA A 311 -0.21 23.37 -9.04
CA ALA A 311 1.20 23.53 -8.71
C ALA A 311 1.46 24.33 -7.41
N ALA A 312 0.44 25.04 -6.88
CA ALA A 312 0.58 25.77 -5.63
C ALA A 312 0.82 24.85 -4.40
N TYR A 313 0.34 23.60 -4.44
CA TYR A 313 0.45 22.64 -3.33
C TYR A 313 0.75 21.19 -3.75
N GLU A 314 0.89 20.94 -5.05
CA GLU A 314 1.26 19.63 -5.57
C GLU A 314 2.54 19.76 -6.38
N HIS A 315 3.55 18.98 -6.00
CA HIS A 315 4.85 19.02 -6.67
C HIS A 315 4.89 18.27 -8.00
N ILE A 316 3.85 17.49 -8.30
CA ILE A 316 3.58 16.79 -9.57
C ILE A 316 2.07 16.59 -9.73
N ASP A 317 1.63 16.27 -10.96
CA ASP A 317 0.28 15.73 -11.19
C ASP A 317 0.23 14.27 -10.68
N PRO A 318 -0.69 13.93 -9.75
CA PRO A 318 -0.86 12.57 -9.24
C PRO A 318 -1.04 11.50 -10.33
N ALA A 319 -1.71 11.84 -11.43
CA ALA A 319 -1.97 10.90 -12.51
C ALA A 319 -0.69 10.38 -13.19
N LEU A 320 0.43 11.11 -13.07
CA LEU A 320 1.73 10.68 -13.61
C LEU A 320 2.27 9.40 -12.94
N VAL A 321 1.85 9.15 -11.71
CA VAL A 321 2.26 7.96 -10.93
C VAL A 321 1.08 7.01 -10.65
N GLY A 322 -0.04 7.18 -11.37
CA GLY A 322 -1.25 6.37 -11.21
C GLY A 322 -2.01 6.63 -9.91
N ASN A 323 -1.76 7.75 -9.25
CA ASN A 323 -2.47 8.17 -8.04
C ASN A 323 -3.54 9.23 -8.37
N ALA A 324 -4.33 9.62 -7.38
CA ALA A 324 -5.38 10.61 -7.53
C ALA A 324 -5.35 11.64 -6.39
N ARG A 325 -5.73 12.87 -6.73
CA ARG A 325 -5.97 13.92 -5.74
C ARG A 325 -7.19 13.56 -4.89
N ARG A 326 -7.09 13.80 -3.59
CA ARG A 326 -8.20 13.63 -2.65
C ARG A 326 -8.39 14.89 -1.82
N VAL A 327 -9.62 15.31 -1.66
CA VAL A 327 -9.99 16.38 -0.72
C VAL A 327 -10.68 15.74 0.47
N LEU A 328 -10.09 15.93 1.63
CA LEU A 328 -10.63 15.40 2.89
C LEU A 328 -11.60 16.42 3.49
N VAL A 329 -12.62 15.90 4.18
CA VAL A 329 -13.60 16.71 4.89
C VAL A 329 -13.31 16.59 6.39
N SER A 330 -13.13 17.74 7.06
CA SER A 330 -12.85 17.80 8.49
C SER A 330 -13.24 19.17 9.06
N GLU A 331 -13.11 19.35 10.36
CA GLU A 331 -13.30 20.65 11.05
C GLU A 331 -12.48 21.81 10.44
N LEU A 332 -11.31 21.48 9.86
CA LEU A 332 -10.47 22.42 9.14
C LEU A 332 -10.97 22.69 7.71
N SER A 333 -12.03 22.00 7.29
CA SER A 333 -12.61 22.17 5.95
C SER A 333 -13.31 23.51 5.86
N GLY A 334 -12.96 24.25 4.82
CA GLY A 334 -13.68 25.46 4.43
C GLY A 334 -14.79 25.15 3.42
N ARG A 335 -15.51 26.18 2.99
CA ARG A 335 -16.51 26.07 1.90
C ARG A 335 -15.94 25.46 0.62
N SER A 336 -14.65 25.66 0.38
CA SER A 336 -13.95 25.11 -0.81
C SER A 336 -13.94 23.58 -0.85
N ASN A 337 -13.80 22.90 0.31
CA ASN A 337 -13.82 21.43 0.39
C ASN A 337 -15.23 20.89 0.03
N ILE A 338 -16.28 21.54 0.54
CA ILE A 338 -17.67 21.18 0.24
C ILE A 338 -17.97 21.36 -1.24
N LEU A 339 -17.51 22.48 -1.83
CA LEU A 339 -17.69 22.75 -3.26
C LEU A 339 -16.95 21.74 -4.13
N TYR A 340 -15.74 21.35 -3.72
CA TYR A 340 -14.98 20.32 -4.43
C TYR A 340 -15.75 18.99 -4.41
N LYS A 341 -16.20 18.53 -3.23
CA LYS A 341 -16.97 17.30 -3.09
C LYS A 341 -18.31 17.34 -3.83
N ALA A 342 -18.97 18.48 -3.86
CA ALA A 342 -20.18 18.67 -4.65
C ALA A 342 -19.87 18.56 -6.15
N ALA A 343 -18.77 19.18 -6.62
CA ALA A 343 -18.37 19.14 -8.02
C ALA A 343 -17.96 17.73 -8.49
N GLU A 344 -17.27 16.94 -7.65
CA GLU A 344 -16.98 15.52 -7.91
C GLU A 344 -18.25 14.72 -8.25
N ARG A 345 -19.38 15.15 -7.70
CA ARG A 345 -20.71 14.52 -7.90
C ARG A 345 -21.56 15.17 -8.98
N GLY A 346 -20.99 16.09 -9.74
CA GLY A 346 -21.72 16.84 -10.76
C GLY A 346 -22.74 17.83 -10.19
N LEU A 347 -22.68 18.15 -8.89
CA LEU A 347 -23.56 19.09 -8.23
C LEU A 347 -23.00 20.51 -8.34
N LYS A 348 -23.78 21.43 -8.90
CA LYS A 348 -23.43 22.86 -8.97
C LYS A 348 -23.92 23.57 -7.70
N ILE A 349 -23.00 23.79 -6.76
CA ILE A 349 -23.27 24.60 -5.57
C ILE A 349 -22.49 25.91 -5.67
N ASP A 350 -23.19 27.03 -5.51
CA ASP A 350 -22.54 28.34 -5.47
C ASP A 350 -21.80 28.53 -4.13
N LYS A 351 -20.61 29.15 -4.20
CA LYS A 351 -19.79 29.51 -3.03
C LYS A 351 -20.52 30.34 -1.97
N SER A 352 -21.49 31.14 -2.41
CA SER A 352 -22.30 32.02 -1.55
C SER A 352 -23.55 31.35 -1.01
N SER A 353 -23.86 30.08 -1.39
CA SER A 353 -25.09 29.42 -1.03
C SER A 353 -25.22 29.20 0.49
N ALA A 354 -26.42 29.41 1.02
CA ALA A 354 -26.74 29.11 2.42
C ALA A 354 -26.52 27.61 2.73
N ALA A 355 -26.77 26.74 1.76
CA ALA A 355 -26.58 25.29 1.90
C ALA A 355 -25.10 24.90 2.21
N ALA A 356 -24.12 25.52 1.53
CA ALA A 356 -22.71 25.26 1.83
C ALA A 356 -22.33 25.65 3.27
N LYS A 357 -22.91 26.74 3.79
CA LYS A 357 -22.70 27.17 5.18
C LYS A 357 -23.31 26.19 6.17
N ILE A 358 -24.55 25.74 5.93
CA ILE A 358 -25.24 24.76 6.80
C ILE A 358 -24.44 23.46 6.92
N VAL A 359 -23.92 22.95 5.80
CA VAL A 359 -23.10 21.72 5.80
C VAL A 359 -21.81 21.92 6.60
N VAL A 360 -21.08 23.05 6.40
CA VAL A 360 -19.85 23.34 7.15
C VAL A 360 -20.11 23.45 8.65
N ASP A 361 -21.16 24.18 9.03
CA ASP A 361 -21.49 24.38 10.45
C ASP A 361 -21.88 23.04 11.11
N LYS A 362 -22.67 22.19 10.40
CA LYS A 362 -23.04 20.85 10.90
C LYS A 362 -21.87 19.91 11.01
N LEU A 363 -20.94 19.94 10.06
CA LEU A 363 -19.70 19.16 10.14
C LEU A 363 -18.87 19.52 11.37
N LYS A 364 -18.67 20.81 11.63
CA LYS A 364 -17.94 21.28 12.81
C LYS A 364 -18.59 20.83 14.11
N GLU A 365 -19.93 20.92 14.19
CA GLU A 365 -20.69 20.43 15.34
C GLU A 365 -20.47 18.92 15.56
N MET A 366 -20.58 18.12 14.49
CA MET A 366 -20.43 16.68 14.59
C MET A 366 -18.99 16.27 14.93
N GLU A 367 -17.99 16.92 14.35
CA GLU A 367 -16.57 16.65 14.68
C GLU A 367 -16.24 17.07 16.12
N HIS A 368 -16.78 18.17 16.60
CA HIS A 368 -16.68 18.54 18.02
C HIS A 368 -17.33 17.48 18.93
N TYR A 369 -18.42 16.85 18.49
CA TYR A 369 -19.03 15.73 19.19
C TYR A 369 -18.20 14.45 19.15
N GLY A 370 -17.27 14.32 18.20
CA GLY A 370 -16.33 13.20 18.09
C GLY A 370 -16.35 12.45 16.75
N TYR A 371 -17.17 12.85 15.79
CA TYR A 371 -17.17 12.28 14.44
C TYR A 371 -15.85 12.56 13.73
N GLN A 372 -15.49 11.69 12.80
CA GLN A 372 -14.37 11.88 11.89
C GLN A 372 -14.76 11.36 10.52
N PHE A 373 -14.93 12.26 9.57
CA PHE A 373 -15.36 11.93 8.21
C PHE A 373 -14.20 11.50 7.31
N GLU A 374 -12.96 11.67 7.77
CA GLU A 374 -11.77 11.16 7.12
C GLU A 374 -11.75 9.62 7.20
N GLY A 375 -11.86 8.96 6.03
CA GLY A 375 -12.09 7.51 5.95
C GLY A 375 -13.54 7.08 6.14
N ALA A 376 -14.49 8.03 6.25
CA ALA A 376 -15.92 7.80 6.33
C ALA A 376 -16.68 8.69 5.34
N GLU A 377 -16.20 8.76 4.11
CA GLU A 377 -16.72 9.61 3.05
C GLU A 377 -18.18 9.30 2.73
N ALA A 378 -18.62 8.05 2.88
CA ALA A 378 -20.01 7.67 2.66
C ALA A 378 -20.96 8.29 3.71
N SER A 379 -20.56 8.36 5.00
CA SER A 379 -21.35 9.09 6.01
C SER A 379 -21.44 10.59 5.70
N PHE A 380 -20.34 11.19 5.22
CA PHE A 380 -20.39 12.58 4.77
C PHE A 380 -21.39 12.76 3.62
N GLU A 381 -21.42 11.85 2.68
CA GLU A 381 -22.31 11.90 1.53
C GLU A 381 -23.78 11.77 1.93
N VAL A 382 -24.08 10.84 2.84
CA VAL A 382 -25.42 10.67 3.38
C VAL A 382 -25.87 11.93 4.14
N LEU A 383 -24.98 12.52 4.95
CA LEU A 383 -25.24 13.77 5.67
C LEU A 383 -25.48 14.93 4.70
N PHE A 384 -24.65 15.06 3.68
CA PHE A 384 -24.77 16.10 2.66
C PHE A 384 -26.12 16.03 1.95
N ASP A 385 -26.52 14.85 1.50
CA ASP A 385 -27.81 14.64 0.84
C ASP A 385 -29.00 14.97 1.75
N ARG A 386 -28.93 14.62 3.04
CA ARG A 386 -29.97 14.98 4.02
C ARG A 386 -30.12 16.50 4.20
N LEU A 387 -28.98 17.22 4.22
CA LEU A 387 -28.98 18.67 4.50
C LEU A 387 -29.25 19.53 3.27
N VAL A 388 -28.77 19.12 2.08
CA VAL A 388 -28.84 19.94 0.86
C VAL A 388 -30.04 19.58 -0.02
N HIS A 389 -30.34 18.28 -0.13
CA HIS A 389 -31.40 17.78 -1.01
C HIS A 389 -32.68 17.45 -0.26
N GLU A 390 -32.71 17.64 1.06
CA GLU A 390 -33.83 17.28 1.91
C GLU A 390 -34.39 15.87 1.60
N THR A 391 -33.48 14.92 1.34
CA THR A 391 -33.86 13.56 0.99
C THR A 391 -34.48 12.86 2.19
N LYS A 392 -35.55 12.09 1.95
CA LYS A 392 -36.10 11.17 2.96
C LYS A 392 -35.20 9.97 3.10
N ASP A 393 -35.11 9.45 4.31
CA ASP A 393 -34.48 8.14 4.52
C ASP A 393 -35.35 7.06 3.85
N LEU A 394 -34.69 6.06 3.28
CA LEU A 394 -35.33 4.97 2.51
C LEU A 394 -36.04 3.97 3.42
N PHE A 395 -35.71 4.01 4.71
CA PHE A 395 -36.38 3.26 5.78
C PHE A 395 -36.29 4.05 7.10
N GLU A 396 -37.19 3.77 7.99
CA GLU A 396 -37.27 4.41 9.32
C GLU A 396 -37.16 3.33 10.41
N LEU A 397 -36.30 3.56 11.40
CA LEU A 397 -36.18 2.68 12.56
C LEU A 397 -37.27 2.98 13.57
N ASP A 398 -38.10 2.00 13.93
CA ASP A 398 -39.00 2.08 15.09
C ASP A 398 -38.26 1.66 16.39
N GLY A 399 -37.32 0.72 16.31
CA GLY A 399 -36.47 0.32 17.42
C GLY A 399 -35.68 -0.95 17.16
N PHE A 400 -34.68 -1.16 17.98
CA PHE A 400 -33.94 -2.43 18.02
C PHE A 400 -33.71 -2.89 19.44
N ARG A 401 -33.51 -4.19 19.60
CA ARG A 401 -33.10 -4.82 20.85
C ARG A 401 -32.00 -5.81 20.54
N VAL A 402 -30.91 -5.78 21.34
CA VAL A 402 -29.80 -6.72 21.24
C VAL A 402 -29.61 -7.42 22.58
N ILE A 403 -29.57 -8.74 22.56
CA ILE A 403 -29.34 -9.58 23.75
C ILE A 403 -28.08 -10.36 23.48
N THR A 404 -27.14 -10.32 24.43
CA THR A 404 -25.97 -11.20 24.43
C THR A 404 -26.09 -12.16 25.60
N GLU A 405 -26.03 -13.45 25.33
CA GLU A 405 -26.14 -14.49 26.33
C GLU A 405 -24.88 -15.37 26.33
N LYS A 406 -24.39 -15.70 27.53
CA LYS A 406 -23.32 -16.66 27.74
C LYS A 406 -23.79 -17.76 28.70
N LYS A 407 -23.81 -19.01 28.26
CA LYS A 407 -24.19 -20.17 29.08
C LYS A 407 -22.95 -20.94 29.53
N GLY A 408 -22.67 -20.89 30.82
CA GLY A 408 -21.54 -21.61 31.42
C GLY A 408 -20.20 -21.23 30.79
N ALA A 409 -19.41 -22.24 30.39
CA ALA A 409 -18.11 -22.09 29.74
C ALA A 409 -18.22 -21.93 28.20
N GLY A 410 -19.43 -21.96 27.64
CA GLY A 410 -19.65 -21.78 26.18
C GLY A 410 -19.30 -20.41 25.68
N GLU A 411 -19.15 -20.29 24.35
CA GLU A 411 -18.97 -18.99 23.69
C GLU A 411 -20.23 -18.12 23.81
N PRO A 412 -20.10 -16.81 24.02
CA PRO A 412 -21.24 -15.92 24.00
C PRO A 412 -21.85 -15.84 22.59
N TYR A 413 -23.14 -15.78 22.51
CA TYR A 413 -23.88 -15.50 21.27
C TYR A 413 -24.80 -14.30 21.45
N SER A 414 -25.14 -13.65 20.36
CA SER A 414 -26.02 -12.48 20.40
C SER A 414 -27.19 -12.65 19.45
N GLU A 415 -28.36 -12.18 19.88
CA GLU A 415 -29.55 -12.03 19.06
C GLU A 415 -29.90 -10.53 18.95
N ALA A 416 -30.20 -10.08 17.76
CA ALA A 416 -30.76 -8.75 17.51
C ALA A 416 -32.15 -8.86 16.90
N VAL A 417 -33.09 -8.06 17.45
CA VAL A 417 -34.42 -7.88 16.92
C VAL A 417 -34.55 -6.44 16.46
N ILE A 418 -34.94 -6.23 15.20
CA ILE A 418 -35.14 -4.89 14.61
C ILE A 418 -36.57 -4.76 14.16
N LYS A 419 -37.15 -3.57 14.43
CA LYS A 419 -38.43 -3.12 13.91
C LYS A 419 -38.20 -1.85 13.11
N LEU A 420 -38.56 -1.87 11.83
CA LEU A 420 -38.37 -0.75 10.92
C LEU A 420 -39.55 -0.62 9.94
N ARG A 421 -39.64 0.53 9.28
CA ARG A 421 -40.64 0.80 8.22
C ARG A 421 -39.94 1.12 6.91
N VAL A 422 -40.44 0.52 5.84
CA VAL A 422 -40.04 0.81 4.46
C VAL A 422 -41.29 1.17 3.66
N ASP A 423 -41.36 2.40 3.16
CA ASP A 423 -42.50 2.90 2.41
C ASP A 423 -43.85 2.67 3.15
N GLY A 424 -43.86 2.83 4.48
CA GLY A 424 -45.02 2.63 5.35
C GLY A 424 -45.32 1.18 5.73
N ALA A 425 -44.65 0.20 5.15
CA ALA A 425 -44.76 -1.21 5.53
C ALA A 425 -43.86 -1.49 6.74
N GLU A 426 -44.44 -2.07 7.78
CA GLU A 426 -43.69 -2.49 8.98
C GLU A 426 -43.01 -3.83 8.73
N GLU A 427 -41.74 -3.90 9.11
CA GLU A 427 -40.92 -5.13 9.08
C GLU A 427 -40.35 -5.38 10.48
N HIS A 428 -40.51 -6.60 10.97
CA HIS A 428 -40.03 -7.03 12.27
C HIS A 428 -39.24 -8.30 12.12
N THR A 429 -37.93 -8.24 12.35
CA THR A 429 -36.99 -9.30 12.00
C THR A 429 -36.00 -9.53 13.14
N ALA A 430 -35.66 -10.80 13.36
CA ALA A 430 -34.60 -11.23 14.27
C ALA A 430 -33.48 -11.95 13.51
N ALA A 431 -32.25 -11.81 14.02
CA ALA A 431 -31.10 -12.57 13.56
C ALA A 431 -30.10 -12.79 14.69
N GLU A 432 -29.40 -13.92 14.61
CA GLU A 432 -28.29 -14.28 15.49
C GLU A 432 -26.95 -13.90 14.89
N GLY A 433 -25.95 -13.68 15.75
CA GLY A 433 -24.56 -13.40 15.37
C GLY A 433 -23.58 -13.81 16.45
N SER A 434 -22.30 -13.91 16.07
CA SER A 434 -21.19 -14.17 16.99
C SER A 434 -20.96 -13.06 18.02
N GLY A 435 -21.56 -11.89 17.81
CA GLY A 435 -21.52 -10.75 18.71
C GLY A 435 -22.63 -9.76 18.40
N PRO A 436 -22.84 -8.73 19.26
CA PRO A 436 -23.98 -7.82 19.20
C PRO A 436 -24.06 -7.06 17.87
N VAL A 437 -22.93 -6.57 17.34
CA VAL A 437 -22.88 -5.83 16.07
C VAL A 437 -23.13 -6.76 14.88
N SER A 438 -22.60 -7.99 14.91
CA SER A 438 -22.86 -9.00 13.86
C SER A 438 -24.34 -9.40 13.80
N ALA A 439 -24.98 -9.58 14.95
CA ALA A 439 -26.41 -9.86 15.02
C ALA A 439 -27.25 -8.69 14.48
N LEU A 440 -26.88 -7.46 14.85
CA LEU A 440 -27.55 -6.23 14.42
C LEU A 440 -27.43 -6.00 12.89
N ASP A 441 -26.24 -6.17 12.33
CA ASP A 441 -25.99 -6.08 10.88
C ASP A 441 -26.79 -7.13 10.09
N ARG A 442 -26.78 -8.40 10.58
CA ARG A 442 -27.57 -9.45 9.95
C ARG A 442 -29.07 -9.19 10.01
N ALA A 443 -29.60 -8.70 11.15
CA ALA A 443 -30.99 -8.38 11.28
C ALA A 443 -31.39 -7.22 10.35
N LEU A 444 -30.59 -6.15 10.28
CA LEU A 444 -30.80 -5.01 9.39
C LEU A 444 -30.84 -5.46 7.91
N ARG A 445 -29.82 -6.21 7.47
CA ARG A 445 -29.79 -6.70 6.09
C ARG A 445 -30.92 -7.66 5.78
N LYS A 446 -31.27 -8.55 6.67
CA LYS A 446 -32.39 -9.47 6.51
C LYS A 446 -33.72 -8.72 6.35
N SER A 447 -33.96 -7.69 7.15
CA SER A 447 -35.16 -6.82 7.07
C SER A 447 -35.23 -6.11 5.72
N LEU A 448 -34.11 -5.57 5.22
CA LEU A 448 -34.10 -4.72 4.05
C LEU A 448 -33.93 -5.47 2.72
N THR A 449 -33.38 -6.69 2.72
CA THR A 449 -33.13 -7.46 1.48
C THR A 449 -34.41 -7.79 0.71
N THR A 450 -35.55 -7.91 1.40
CA THR A 450 -36.85 -8.14 0.78
C THR A 450 -37.29 -6.95 -0.08
N PHE A 451 -36.98 -5.73 0.36
CA PHE A 451 -37.32 -4.50 -0.34
C PHE A 451 -36.23 -4.05 -1.31
N PHE A 452 -34.96 -4.32 -0.96
CA PHE A 452 -33.78 -3.89 -1.69
C PHE A 452 -32.79 -5.04 -1.92
N PRO A 453 -32.99 -5.85 -2.96
CA PRO A 453 -32.12 -7.01 -3.23
C PRO A 453 -30.64 -6.68 -3.42
N CYS A 454 -30.30 -5.45 -3.81
CA CYS A 454 -28.92 -5.00 -4.04
C CYS A 454 -28.02 -5.05 -2.79
N ILE A 455 -28.60 -4.97 -1.58
CA ILE A 455 -27.81 -5.05 -0.34
C ILE A 455 -27.37 -6.46 0.03
N ARG A 456 -27.83 -7.49 -0.69
CA ARG A 456 -27.45 -8.89 -0.45
C ARG A 456 -25.96 -9.13 -0.56
N ASN A 457 -25.29 -8.40 -1.43
CA ASN A 457 -23.86 -8.51 -1.69
C ASN A 457 -23.00 -7.61 -0.80
N VAL A 458 -23.62 -6.70 -0.03
CA VAL A 458 -22.88 -5.82 0.88
C VAL A 458 -22.34 -6.63 2.05
N ARG A 459 -21.05 -6.48 2.33
CA ARG A 459 -20.34 -7.13 3.44
C ARG A 459 -19.56 -6.09 4.22
N LEU A 460 -19.52 -6.23 5.53
CA LEU A 460 -18.61 -5.48 6.38
C LEU A 460 -17.22 -6.10 6.25
N THR A 461 -16.23 -5.30 5.85
CA THR A 461 -14.84 -5.72 5.61
C THR A 461 -13.89 -5.29 6.72
N ASP A 462 -14.20 -4.16 7.41
CA ASP A 462 -13.41 -3.71 8.56
C ASP A 462 -14.31 -3.03 9.60
N TYR A 463 -13.93 -3.18 10.88
CA TYR A 463 -14.65 -2.62 12.02
C TYR A 463 -13.67 -2.14 13.07
N LYS A 464 -13.63 -0.82 13.29
CA LYS A 464 -12.71 -0.17 14.24
C LYS A 464 -13.47 0.62 15.29
N VAL A 465 -13.10 0.43 16.55
CA VAL A 465 -13.65 1.17 17.69
C VAL A 465 -12.55 2.00 18.35
N ARG A 466 -12.84 3.27 18.60
CA ARG A 466 -11.95 4.15 19.33
C ARG A 466 -12.68 4.84 20.49
N VAL A 467 -12.14 4.75 21.68
CA VAL A 467 -12.58 5.55 22.83
C VAL A 467 -12.07 6.98 22.67
N LEU A 468 -12.94 7.96 22.78
CA LEU A 468 -12.63 9.38 22.51
C LEU A 468 -12.23 10.16 23.76
N ASN A 469 -12.78 9.83 24.94
CA ASN A 469 -12.43 10.45 26.21
C ASN A 469 -12.22 9.36 27.27
N SER A 470 -10.97 9.03 27.54
CA SER A 470 -10.59 7.99 28.51
C SER A 470 -10.96 8.33 29.97
N GLU A 471 -11.16 9.60 30.29
CA GLU A 471 -11.55 10.07 31.63
C GLU A 471 -13.00 9.66 32.01
N GLY A 472 -13.85 9.40 31.01
CA GLY A 472 -15.25 9.00 31.21
C GLY A 472 -15.45 7.55 31.68
N GLY A 473 -14.39 6.74 31.78
CA GLY A 473 -14.48 5.31 32.15
C GLY A 473 -15.46 4.56 31.24
N THR A 474 -16.43 3.87 31.82
CA THR A 474 -17.45 3.09 31.09
C THR A 474 -18.47 3.97 30.35
N ASN A 475 -18.55 5.27 30.65
CA ASN A 475 -19.42 6.25 29.97
C ASN A 475 -18.65 7.06 28.92
N ALA A 476 -17.46 6.62 28.53
CA ALA A 476 -16.68 7.26 27.49
C ALA A 476 -17.41 7.18 26.15
N LYS A 477 -17.36 8.27 25.38
CA LYS A 477 -17.84 8.26 23.99
C LYS A 477 -16.95 7.35 23.15
N VAL A 478 -17.57 6.58 22.30
CA VAL A 478 -16.87 5.71 21.34
C VAL A 478 -17.18 6.17 19.91
N ARG A 479 -16.18 6.13 19.08
CA ARG A 479 -16.29 6.26 17.63
C ARG A 479 -16.18 4.89 17.01
N VAL A 480 -17.13 4.54 16.17
CA VAL A 480 -17.13 3.33 15.36
C VAL A 480 -16.92 3.73 13.92
N LEU A 481 -15.90 3.15 13.28
CA LEU A 481 -15.65 3.23 11.85
C LEU A 481 -15.95 1.86 11.25
N ILE A 482 -16.75 1.82 10.19
CA ILE A 482 -17.10 0.62 9.45
C ILE A 482 -16.64 0.79 8.00
N GLU A 483 -15.93 -0.19 7.47
CA GLU A 483 -15.70 -0.33 6.04
C GLU A 483 -16.61 -1.43 5.51
N SER A 484 -17.34 -1.13 4.44
CA SER A 484 -18.24 -2.06 3.75
C SER A 484 -17.84 -2.19 2.29
N SER A 485 -18.11 -3.35 1.70
CA SER A 485 -17.87 -3.59 0.26
C SER A 485 -19.00 -4.42 -0.35
N ASP A 486 -19.30 -4.17 -1.63
CA ASP A 486 -20.21 -5.00 -2.44
C ASP A 486 -19.47 -5.91 -3.44
N GLY A 487 -18.13 -5.95 -3.35
CA GLY A 487 -17.23 -6.69 -4.24
C GLY A 487 -16.78 -5.91 -5.49
N GLN A 488 -17.34 -4.72 -5.74
CA GLN A 488 -16.91 -3.80 -6.81
C GLN A 488 -16.25 -2.54 -6.23
N GLU A 489 -16.76 -2.07 -5.09
CA GLU A 489 -16.23 -0.92 -4.40
C GLU A 489 -16.27 -1.12 -2.88
N SER A 490 -15.47 -0.31 -2.16
CA SER A 490 -15.48 -0.22 -0.71
C SER A 490 -15.78 1.21 -0.27
N TRP A 491 -16.48 1.36 0.87
CA TRP A 491 -16.83 2.67 1.43
C TRP A 491 -16.80 2.65 2.95
N GLY A 492 -16.38 3.78 3.53
CA GLY A 492 -16.27 3.96 4.97
C GLY A 492 -17.44 4.77 5.54
N THR A 493 -17.91 4.37 6.73
CA THR A 493 -18.95 5.08 7.51
C THR A 493 -18.57 5.22 8.97
N VAL A 494 -19.19 6.18 9.67
CA VAL A 494 -18.86 6.50 11.06
C VAL A 494 -20.12 6.73 11.91
N GLY A 495 -20.06 6.24 13.15
CA GLY A 495 -21.03 6.57 14.19
C GLY A 495 -20.33 6.92 15.50
N VAL A 496 -20.96 7.79 16.31
CA VAL A 496 -20.41 8.23 17.61
C VAL A 496 -21.52 8.26 18.65
N SER A 497 -21.28 7.57 19.76
CA SER A 497 -22.21 7.54 20.91
C SER A 497 -21.45 7.15 22.17
N GLU A 498 -22.07 7.34 23.33
CA GLU A 498 -21.64 6.72 24.60
C GLU A 498 -22.00 5.23 24.64
N ASN A 499 -22.92 4.80 23.79
CA ASN A 499 -23.32 3.40 23.63
C ASN A 499 -22.70 2.82 22.34
N LEU A 500 -21.87 1.77 22.51
CA LEU A 500 -21.19 1.12 21.39
C LEU A 500 -22.16 0.56 20.33
N ILE A 501 -23.30 0.01 20.77
CA ILE A 501 -24.29 -0.56 19.85
C ILE A 501 -24.97 0.55 19.04
N GLU A 502 -25.28 1.68 19.68
CA GLU A 502 -25.83 2.86 19.01
C GLU A 502 -24.83 3.46 18.00
N ALA A 503 -23.56 3.61 18.38
CA ALA A 503 -22.54 4.08 17.46
C ALA A 503 -22.38 3.13 16.25
N SER A 504 -22.42 1.82 16.49
CA SER A 504 -22.37 0.81 15.42
C SER A 504 -23.62 0.88 14.53
N TRP A 505 -24.79 1.06 15.12
CA TRP A 505 -26.05 1.23 14.39
C TRP A 505 -26.00 2.43 13.42
N GLN A 506 -25.53 3.58 13.90
CA GLN A 506 -25.39 4.79 13.06
C GLN A 506 -24.50 4.52 11.83
N ALA A 507 -23.36 3.90 12.04
CA ALA A 507 -22.43 3.58 10.96
C ALA A 507 -23.02 2.54 9.98
N LEU A 508 -23.72 1.50 10.46
CA LEU A 508 -24.39 0.49 9.63
C LEU A 508 -25.52 1.10 8.80
N VAL A 509 -26.36 1.96 9.39
CA VAL A 509 -27.44 2.66 8.69
C VAL A 509 -26.90 3.54 7.58
N ASP A 510 -25.86 4.31 7.85
CA ASP A 510 -25.24 5.15 6.83
C ASP A 510 -24.62 4.29 5.70
N SER A 511 -24.00 3.15 6.02
CA SER A 511 -23.46 2.23 5.03
C SER A 511 -24.52 1.69 4.07
N ILE A 512 -25.65 1.22 4.60
CA ILE A 512 -26.75 0.73 3.78
C ILE A 512 -27.43 1.88 3.01
N THR A 513 -27.63 3.02 3.66
CA THR A 513 -28.24 4.20 3.02
C THR A 513 -27.42 4.70 1.84
N TYR A 514 -26.08 4.73 2.00
CA TYR A 514 -25.16 5.08 0.90
C TYR A 514 -25.35 4.15 -0.30
N LYS A 515 -25.30 2.83 -0.09
CA LYS A 515 -25.50 1.86 -1.17
C LYS A 515 -26.86 1.99 -1.84
N LEU A 516 -27.93 2.12 -1.06
CA LEU A 516 -29.28 2.27 -1.59
C LEU A 516 -29.46 3.55 -2.41
N LYS A 517 -28.90 4.68 -1.96
CA LYS A 517 -28.94 5.95 -2.71
C LYS A 517 -28.17 5.86 -4.02
N LYS A 518 -27.07 5.13 -4.05
CA LYS A 518 -26.26 4.95 -5.26
C LYS A 518 -27.00 4.13 -6.33
N GLU A 519 -27.72 3.11 -5.91
CA GLU A 519 -28.51 2.24 -6.82
C GLU A 519 -29.84 2.87 -7.28
N HIS A 520 -30.55 3.56 -6.39
CA HIS A 520 -31.91 4.03 -6.65
C HIS A 520 -32.01 5.54 -6.87
N GLY A 521 -30.90 6.28 -6.69
CA GLY A 521 -30.88 7.74 -6.73
C GLY A 521 -31.56 8.40 -5.51
N PRO A 522 -31.40 9.72 -5.31
CA PRO A 522 -31.98 10.44 -4.19
C PRO A 522 -33.52 10.58 -4.37
N ARG A 523 -34.29 10.05 -3.44
CA ARG A 523 -35.74 10.30 -3.37
C ARG A 523 -35.98 11.71 -2.83
N LYS A 524 -36.58 12.60 -3.65
CA LYS A 524 -36.97 13.94 -3.20
C LYS A 524 -38.24 13.89 -2.35
N LYS A 525 -38.35 14.69 -1.29
CA LYS A 525 -39.59 14.92 -0.56
C LYS A 525 -40.65 15.43 -1.54
N GLY A 526 -41.81 14.75 -1.65
CA GLY A 526 -42.91 15.15 -2.54
C GLY A 526 -42.91 14.49 -3.93
N SER A 527 -42.14 13.42 -4.17
CA SER A 527 -42.21 12.62 -5.40
C SER A 527 -43.58 11.95 -5.58
N PRO A 528 -44.09 11.75 -6.84
CA PRO A 528 -45.37 11.09 -7.12
C PRO A 528 -45.57 9.71 -6.47
N ALA A 529 -44.49 9.00 -6.12
CA ALA A 529 -44.57 7.76 -5.36
C ALA A 529 -45.18 7.93 -3.95
N ASP A 530 -45.04 9.11 -3.33
CA ASP A 530 -45.68 9.43 -2.02
C ASP A 530 -47.22 9.49 -2.12
N LYS A 531 -47.77 9.62 -3.34
CA LYS A 531 -49.23 9.69 -3.57
C LYS A 531 -49.83 8.34 -3.98
N ALA A 532 -49.03 7.41 -4.48
CA ALA A 532 -49.51 6.11 -4.95
C ALA A 532 -49.73 5.09 -3.81
N THR A 533 -49.08 5.25 -2.66
CA THR A 533 -49.20 4.34 -1.51
C THR A 533 -50.41 4.59 -0.63
N ALA A 534 -51.20 5.67 -0.91
CA ALA A 534 -52.41 5.99 -0.14
C ALA A 534 -53.69 5.36 -0.72
N SER A 535 -53.68 4.60 -1.80
CA SER A 535 -54.91 4.23 -2.52
C SER A 535 -55.06 2.78 -3.00
N GLU A 536 -54.29 1.80 -2.53
CA GLU A 536 -54.67 0.37 -2.77
C GLU A 536 -54.28 -0.55 -1.61
N PRO A 537 -55.25 -1.27 -0.98
CA PRO A 537 -54.94 -2.35 -0.03
C PRO A 537 -54.49 -3.58 -0.79
N ARG A 538 -53.28 -4.09 -0.48
CA ARG A 538 -52.78 -5.37 -1.02
C ARG A 538 -53.66 -6.53 -0.55
N PRO A 539 -53.92 -7.55 -1.41
CA PRO A 539 -54.73 -8.71 -1.06
C PRO A 539 -54.11 -9.50 0.08
N GLY A 540 -54.92 -9.75 1.10
CA GLY A 540 -54.55 -10.44 2.32
C GLY A 540 -54.04 -11.86 2.04
N ARG A 541 -52.99 -12.24 2.75
CA ARG A 541 -52.52 -13.62 2.91
C ARG A 541 -53.68 -14.48 3.43
N LYS A 542 -54.18 -15.44 2.63
CA LYS A 542 -55.09 -16.48 3.11
C LYS A 542 -54.34 -17.36 4.11
N GLU A 543 -54.79 -17.33 5.36
CA GLU A 543 -54.43 -18.34 6.34
C GLU A 543 -55.01 -19.70 5.88
N ALA A 544 -54.11 -20.66 5.71
CA ALA A 544 -54.50 -22.06 5.51
C ALA A 544 -54.89 -22.64 6.87
N VAL A 545 -56.17 -22.67 7.17
CA VAL A 545 -56.73 -23.46 8.25
C VAL A 545 -56.70 -24.92 7.87
N GLY A 546 -55.80 -25.69 8.48
CA GLY A 546 -55.77 -27.15 8.39
C GLY A 546 -56.95 -27.77 9.17
N SER A 547 -57.86 -28.39 8.47
CA SER A 547 -58.86 -29.29 9.05
C SER A 547 -58.24 -30.62 9.45
N GLN A 548 -58.17 -30.91 10.74
CA GLN A 548 -58.10 -32.26 11.26
C GLN A 548 -59.46 -32.97 11.04
N HIS A 549 -59.43 -34.12 10.44
CA HIS A 549 -60.35 -35.23 10.73
C HIS A 549 -59.77 -36.56 10.28
N SER A 550 -59.79 -37.49 11.26
CA SER A 550 -59.64 -38.96 11.26
C SER A 550 -58.25 -39.52 11.34
#